data_80d4817ca4c3fecdce2d62b941fda6d3
#
_entry.id   80d4817ca4c3fecdce2d62b941fda6d3
#
_cell.length_a   1.000
_cell.length_b   1.000
_cell.length_c   1.000
_cell.angle_alpha   90.00
_cell.angle_beta   90.00
_cell.angle_gamma   90.00
#
_symmetry.space_group_name_H-M   'P 1'
#
loop_
_entity.id
_entity.type
_entity.pdbx_description
1 polymer ?
#
loop_
_entity_poly.entity_id
_entity_poly.type
_entity_poly.pdbx_seq_one_letter_code
_entity_poly.pdbx_strand_id
1 'polypeptide(L)'
;MMTDRQSPPERELSHAGSVVDKAIEYMLGQDLSELSIASALLGGAMGLLTRSLPDAVVVQILQNAIESIENGEMQSASGKDHAGEA
;
A
#
# COMPACT_ATOMS: atom_id res chain seq x y z
N MET A 1 -12.54 7.22 -21.44
CA MET A 1 -12.44 7.21 -21.01
C MET A 1 -12.25 7.45 -20.12
N MET A 2 -12.10 7.46 -19.70
CA MET A 2 -11.99 7.67 -18.93
C MET A 2 -12.19 7.65 -18.00
N THR A 3 -12.29 7.43 -17.84
CA THR A 3 -12.86 7.11 -16.95
C THR A 3 -12.44 6.80 -15.71
N ASP A 4 -11.63 6.30 -15.42
CA ASP A 4 -11.13 5.81 -14.30
C ASP A 4 -10.09 6.63 -13.71
N ARG A 5 -10.40 7.80 -13.24
CA ARG A 5 -9.49 8.66 -12.66
C ARG A 5 -8.99 8.26 -11.35
N GLN A 6 -9.77 7.47 -10.64
CA GLN A 6 -9.41 7.09 -9.29
C GLN A 6 -8.66 5.79 -9.23
N SER A 7 -8.58 5.09 -10.37
CA SER A 7 -7.81 3.86 -10.44
C SER A 7 -6.67 4.05 -11.41
N PRO A 8 -5.45 3.91 -10.96
CA PRO A 8 -4.33 4.08 -11.89
C PRO A 8 -4.31 2.95 -12.90
N PRO A 9 -3.75 3.20 -14.08
CA PRO A 9 -3.56 2.13 -15.05
C PRO A 9 -2.70 1.03 -14.45
N GLU A 10 -3.01 -0.19 -14.84
CA GLU A 10 -2.31 -1.35 -14.30
C GLU A 10 -0.81 -1.25 -14.49
N ARG A 11 -0.38 -0.79 -15.65
CA ARG A 11 1.02 -0.66 -15.95
C ARG A 11 1.69 0.36 -15.05
N GLU A 12 1.01 1.46 -14.80
CA GLU A 12 1.53 2.51 -13.96
C GLU A 12 1.65 2.03 -12.52
N LEU A 13 0.63 1.33 -12.05
CA LEU A 13 0.64 0.80 -10.69
C LEU A 13 1.75 -0.23 -10.52
N SER A 14 1.94 -1.08 -11.52
CA SER A 14 3.00 -2.07 -11.48
C SER A 14 4.36 -1.42 -11.41
N HIS A 15 4.56 -0.36 -12.19
CA HIS A 15 5.82 0.36 -12.18
C HIS A 15 6.07 1.01 -10.82
N ALA A 16 5.05 1.67 -10.28
CA ALA A 16 5.16 2.32 -8.98
C ALA A 16 5.46 1.28 -7.90
N GLY A 17 4.78 0.14 -7.96
CA GLY A 17 5.03 -0.92 -6.99
C GLY A 17 6.44 -1.42 -7.05
N SER A 18 6.98 -1.54 -8.24
CA SER A 18 8.36 -1.99 -8.43
C SER A 18 9.34 -1.00 -7.79
N VAL A 19 9.09 0.30 -7.96
CA VAL A 19 9.95 1.31 -7.36
C VAL A 19 9.86 1.27 -5.84
N VAL A 20 8.65 1.13 -5.33
CA VAL A 20 8.45 1.04 -3.88
C VAL A 20 9.15 -0.18 -3.31
N ASP A 21 9.04 -1.32 -4.00
CA ASP A 21 9.71 -2.54 -3.54
C ASP A 21 11.22 -2.34 -3.45
N LYS A 22 11.80 -1.70 -4.43
CA LYS A 22 13.24 -1.46 -4.40
C LYS A 22 13.63 -0.49 -3.30
N ALA A 23 12.78 0.51 -3.05
CA ALA A 23 13.04 1.43 -1.96
C ALA A 23 12.99 0.70 -0.62
N ILE A 24 12.03 -0.21 -0.47
CA ILE A 24 11.93 -0.99 0.76
C ILE A 24 13.18 -1.85 0.94
N GLU A 25 13.61 -2.51 -0.12
CA GLU A 25 14.82 -3.32 -0.05
C GLU A 25 16.04 -2.50 0.35
N TYR A 26 16.14 -1.31 -0.22
CA TYR A 26 17.23 -0.42 0.11
C TYR A 26 17.21 -0.06 1.59
N MET A 27 16.04 0.31 2.09
CA MET A 27 15.91 0.72 3.48
C MET A 27 16.19 -0.43 4.44
N LEU A 28 15.74 -1.63 4.09
CA LEU A 28 16.04 -2.79 4.91
C LEU A 28 17.54 -3.05 4.95
N GLY A 29 18.22 -2.82 3.83
CA GLY A 29 19.66 -2.95 3.77
C GLY A 29 20.40 -1.93 4.60
N GLN A 30 19.74 -0.83 4.93
CA GLN A 30 20.31 0.21 5.79
C GLN A 30 19.97 -0.03 7.26
N ASP A 31 19.44 -1.21 7.57
CA ASP A 31 19.09 -1.60 8.94
C ASP A 31 17.99 -0.78 9.56
N LEU A 32 17.15 -0.19 8.74
CA LEU A 32 15.96 0.49 9.26
C LEU A 32 14.92 -0.56 9.61
N SER A 33 14.18 -0.33 10.68
CA SER A 33 13.18 -1.28 11.10
C SER A 33 12.00 -1.30 10.14
N GLU A 34 11.33 -2.44 10.07
CA GLU A 34 10.17 -2.57 9.20
C GLU A 34 9.08 -1.58 9.59
N LEU A 35 8.89 -1.37 10.88
CA LEU A 35 7.87 -0.43 11.33
C LEU A 35 8.20 1.00 10.91
N SER A 36 9.47 1.38 11.01
CA SER A 36 9.87 2.71 10.57
C SER A 36 9.63 2.90 9.08
N ILE A 37 9.99 1.89 8.30
CA ILE A 37 9.80 1.92 6.86
C ILE A 37 8.32 2.03 6.53
N ALA A 38 7.50 1.18 7.15
CA ALA A 38 6.07 1.15 6.89
C ALA A 38 5.42 2.48 7.27
N SER A 39 5.82 3.04 8.42
CA SER A 39 5.26 4.30 8.88
C SER A 39 5.61 5.43 7.92
N ALA A 40 6.83 5.44 7.42
CA ALA A 40 7.25 6.47 6.47
C ALA A 40 6.48 6.34 5.17
N LEU A 41 6.32 5.11 4.67
CA LEU A 41 5.57 4.88 3.45
C LEU A 41 4.12 5.29 3.60
N LEU A 42 3.54 4.95 4.74
CA LEU A 42 2.14 5.29 5.00
C LEU A 42 1.97 6.81 5.07
N GLY A 43 2.88 7.49 5.75
CA GLY A 43 2.83 8.94 5.82
C GLY A 43 2.95 9.58 4.45
N GLY A 44 3.86 9.05 3.63
CA GLY A 44 4.01 9.55 2.26
C GLY A 44 2.76 9.31 1.43
N ALA A 45 2.17 8.13 1.61
CA ALA A 45 0.96 7.80 0.87
C ALA A 45 -0.18 8.75 1.26
N MET A 46 -0.34 8.99 2.56
CA MET A 46 -1.39 9.89 3.01
C MET A 46 -1.17 11.31 2.50
N GLY A 47 0.09 11.74 2.47
CA GLY A 47 0.38 13.06 1.94
C GLY A 47 -0.01 13.20 0.48
N LEU A 48 0.28 12.17 -0.32
CA LEU A 48 -0.10 12.19 -1.72
C LEU A 48 -1.62 12.18 -1.88
N LEU A 49 -2.29 11.33 -1.12
CA LEU A 49 -3.74 11.18 -1.25
C LEU A 49 -4.47 12.46 -0.86
N THR A 50 -4.03 13.11 0.23
CA THR A 50 -4.74 14.29 0.71
C THR A 50 -4.50 15.50 -0.19
N ARG A 51 -3.44 15.47 -1.00
CA ARG A 51 -3.25 16.53 -1.98
C ARG A 51 -4.14 16.37 -3.19
N SER A 52 -4.54 15.15 -3.46
CA SER A 52 -5.25 14.84 -4.71
C SER A 52 -6.73 14.61 -4.53
N LEU A 53 -7.16 14.22 -3.35
CA LEU A 53 -8.53 13.76 -3.14
C LEU A 53 -9.14 14.42 -1.93
N PRO A 54 -10.48 14.53 -1.91
CA PRO A 54 -11.17 15.01 -0.70
C PRO A 54 -10.94 14.06 0.46
N ASP A 55 -11.00 14.61 1.66
CA ASP A 55 -10.76 13.83 2.87
C ASP A 55 -11.67 12.60 2.95
N ALA A 56 -12.94 12.75 2.58
CA ALA A 56 -13.87 11.62 2.68
C ALA A 56 -13.44 10.46 1.81
N VAL A 57 -12.88 10.75 0.65
CA VAL A 57 -12.40 9.69 -0.25
C VAL A 57 -11.17 9.03 0.34
N VAL A 58 -10.27 9.82 0.91
CA VAL A 58 -9.07 9.27 1.53
C VAL A 58 -9.44 8.36 2.70
N VAL A 59 -10.39 8.80 3.52
CA VAL A 59 -10.86 7.99 4.63
C VAL A 59 -11.43 6.66 4.12
N GLN A 60 -12.19 6.70 3.03
CA GLN A 60 -12.76 5.49 2.47
C GLN A 60 -11.66 4.52 2.00
N ILE A 61 -10.64 5.05 1.36
CA ILE A 61 -9.52 4.23 0.91
C ILE A 61 -8.87 3.54 2.10
N LEU A 62 -8.64 4.29 3.17
CA LEU A 62 -8.00 3.72 4.34
C LEU A 62 -8.90 2.72 5.04
N GLN A 63 -10.20 2.96 5.06
CA GLN A 63 -11.13 2.00 5.65
C GLN A 63 -11.17 0.72 4.86
N ASN A 64 -11.08 0.80 3.54
CA ASN A 64 -11.00 -0.40 2.72
C ASN A 64 -9.74 -1.20 3.05
N ALA A 65 -8.63 -0.50 3.30
CA ALA A 65 -7.39 -1.16 3.68
C ALA A 65 -7.54 -1.87 5.03
N ILE A 66 -8.19 -1.21 5.97
CA ILE A 66 -8.44 -1.80 7.28
C ILE A 66 -9.25 -3.07 7.14
N GLU A 67 -10.30 -3.03 6.34
CA GLU A 67 -11.16 -4.18 6.14
C GLU A 67 -10.40 -5.33 5.49
N SER A 68 -9.52 -5.01 4.55
CA SER A 68 -8.71 -6.05 3.92
C SER A 68 -7.85 -6.77 4.93
N ILE A 69 -7.27 -6.01 5.86
CA ILE A 69 -6.45 -6.62 6.91
C ILE A 69 -7.31 -7.47 7.83
N GLU A 70 -8.46 -6.94 8.22
CA GLU A 70 -9.36 -7.67 9.13
C GLU A 70 -9.88 -8.95 8.51
N ASN A 71 -10.05 -8.94 7.20
CA ASN A 71 -10.55 -10.12 6.49
C ASN A 71 -9.43 -11.11 6.14
N GLY A 72 -8.20 -10.77 6.46
CA GLY A 72 -7.08 -11.64 6.15
C GLY A 72 -6.62 -11.58 4.72
N GLU A 73 -7.11 -10.64 3.94
CA GLU A 73 -6.78 -10.57 2.52
C GLU A 73 -5.32 -10.27 2.28
N MET A 74 -4.72 -9.46 3.14
CA MET A 74 -3.31 -9.13 2.98
C MET A 74 -2.42 -10.32 3.22
N GLN A 75 -2.79 -11.17 4.18
CA GLN A 75 -2.03 -12.38 4.44
C GLN A 75 -2.14 -13.34 3.29
N SER A 76 -3.32 -13.45 2.72
CA SER A 76 -3.51 -14.29 1.55
C SER A 76 -2.68 -13.80 0.39
N ALA A 77 -2.63 -12.51 0.21
CA ALA A 77 -1.85 -11.92 -0.86
C ALA A 77 -0.37 -12.18 -0.66
N SER A 78 0.06 -12.26 0.59
CA SER A 78 1.46 -12.52 0.89
C SER A 78 1.83 -13.97 0.66
N GLY A 79 0.84 -14.78 0.52
CA GLY A 79 1.12 -16.17 0.29
C GLY A 79 1.50 -16.96 1.46
N LYS A 80 1.37 -16.65 2.47
CA LYS A 80 1.86 -17.40 3.51
C LYS A 80 1.03 -17.99 4.31
N ASP A 81 0.89 -18.21 3.99
CA ASP A 81 0.42 -18.61 4.50
C ASP A 81 0.04 -19.04 5.09
N HIS A 82 -0.02 -19.36 5.19
CA HIS A 82 -0.30 -19.71 5.70
C HIS A 82 -0.41 -20.17 6.37
N ALA A 83 -0.01 -20.25 6.20
CA ALA A 83 0.10 -20.79 6.72
C ALA A 83 -0.32 -20.93 7.69
N GLY A 84 -0.30 -20.78 7.86
CA GLY A 84 -0.73 -20.90 8.77
C GLY A 84 -1.73 -21.23 8.94
N GLU A 85 -2.01 -21.40 8.73
CA GLU A 85 -2.77 -21.62 9.05
C GLU A 85 -2.95 -22.37 9.27
N ALA A 86 -2.61 -22.56 9.13
CA ALA A 86 -2.96 -23.37 9.47
C ALA A 86 -3.16 -23.72 10.12
#